data_16ce4e837e9ae00de97baaa9b1305382
#
_entry.id   16ce4e837e9ae00de97baaa9b1305382
#
_cell.length_a   1.000
_cell.length_b   1.000
_cell.length_c   1.000
_cell.angle_alpha   90.00
_cell.angle_beta   90.00
_cell.angle_gamma   90.00
#
_symmetry.space_group_name_H-M   'P 1'
#
loop_
_entity.id
_entity.type
_entity.pdbx_description
1 polymer ?
#
loop_
_entity_poly.entity_id
_entity_poly.type
_entity_poly.pdbx_seq_one_letter_code
_entity_poly.pdbx_strand_id
1 'polypeptide(L)'
;MDANASARMAARQRWMEKDAKYKSESLKFFNREAQAVRGMQNVARGYSKGISNDLTRAIYVRGQALKAYEKGFTSYMGTKELAKSVEAGRSRTAGRKGLLALLRAQGALENSVSQEFGANMHRRYRSRLEQMQAKQAGVINQLGVRPEYGAPVLMPPTDRLSGALSIASQVMS
;
A
#
# COMPACT_ATOMS: atom_id res chain seq x y z
N MET A 1 -24.17 -58.25 14.30
CA MET A 1 -23.36 -57.02 14.09
C MET A 1 -24.00 -55.90 14.89
N ASP A 2 -23.21 -55.36 15.84
CA ASP A 2 -23.75 -54.35 16.75
C ASP A 2 -24.07 -53.04 16.01
N ALA A 3 -25.33 -52.63 16.03
CA ALA A 3 -25.78 -51.38 15.43
C ALA A 3 -24.97 -50.16 15.91
N ASN A 4 -24.47 -50.21 17.13
CA ASN A 4 -23.56 -49.25 17.72
C ASN A 4 -22.17 -49.25 17.08
N ALA A 5 -21.63 -50.38 16.63
CA ALA A 5 -20.33 -50.43 15.97
C ALA A 5 -20.36 -49.76 14.57
N SER A 6 -21.43 -49.99 13.81
CA SER A 6 -21.63 -49.35 12.50
C SER A 6 -21.89 -47.85 12.64
N ALA A 7 -22.64 -47.39 13.62
CA ALA A 7 -22.86 -45.98 13.91
C ALA A 7 -21.59 -45.25 14.30
N ARG A 8 -20.69 -45.89 15.07
CA ARG A 8 -19.38 -45.33 15.42
C ARG A 8 -18.44 -45.23 14.23
N MET A 9 -18.42 -46.26 13.37
CA MET A 9 -17.61 -46.23 12.14
C MET A 9 -18.09 -45.08 11.23
N ALA A 10 -19.40 -44.92 11.06
CA ALA A 10 -19.97 -43.84 10.29
C ALA A 10 -19.66 -42.44 10.90
N ALA A 11 -19.73 -42.29 12.21
CA ALA A 11 -19.39 -41.04 12.90
C ALA A 11 -17.88 -40.72 12.77
N ARG A 12 -17.01 -41.73 12.88
CA ARG A 12 -15.57 -41.59 12.70
C ARG A 12 -15.21 -41.19 11.25
N GLN A 13 -15.89 -41.77 10.30
CA GLN A 13 -15.69 -41.45 8.88
C GLN A 13 -16.11 -40.00 8.60
N ARG A 14 -17.29 -39.56 9.07
CA ARG A 14 -17.74 -38.17 8.98
C ARG A 14 -16.76 -37.20 9.64
N TRP A 15 -16.20 -37.56 10.79
CA TRP A 15 -15.20 -36.74 11.48
C TRP A 15 -13.92 -36.62 10.64
N MET A 16 -13.42 -37.72 10.09
CA MET A 16 -12.22 -37.71 9.23
C MET A 16 -12.42 -36.88 7.97
N GLU A 17 -13.57 -37.01 7.31
CA GLU A 17 -13.92 -36.23 6.14
C GLU A 17 -13.99 -34.72 6.47
N LYS A 18 -14.63 -34.38 7.59
CA LYS A 18 -14.75 -33.00 8.06
C LYS A 18 -13.37 -32.42 8.42
N ASP A 19 -12.54 -33.17 9.12
CA ASP A 19 -11.19 -32.76 9.50
C ASP A 19 -10.28 -32.56 8.25
N ALA A 20 -10.35 -33.49 7.31
CA ALA A 20 -9.62 -33.39 6.03
C ALA A 20 -10.08 -32.15 5.22
N LYS A 21 -11.39 -31.90 5.15
CA LYS A 21 -11.96 -30.71 4.49
C LYS A 21 -11.47 -29.44 5.15
N TYR A 22 -11.58 -29.33 6.48
CA TYR A 22 -11.12 -28.18 7.24
C TYR A 22 -9.62 -27.93 7.05
N LYS A 23 -8.79 -28.97 7.13
CA LYS A 23 -7.34 -28.86 6.90
C LYS A 23 -7.04 -28.36 5.50
N SER A 24 -7.72 -28.91 4.49
CA SER A 24 -7.55 -28.47 3.09
C SER A 24 -7.95 -27.02 2.88
N GLU A 25 -9.10 -26.59 3.42
CA GLU A 25 -9.59 -25.22 3.34
C GLU A 25 -8.69 -24.25 4.11
N SER A 26 -8.23 -24.62 5.31
CA SER A 26 -7.30 -23.85 6.10
C SER A 26 -5.96 -23.66 5.37
N LEU A 27 -5.45 -24.70 4.76
CA LEU A 27 -4.20 -24.62 4.00
C LEU A 27 -4.35 -23.69 2.78
N LYS A 28 -5.49 -23.75 2.08
CA LYS A 28 -5.81 -22.82 0.99
C LYS A 28 -5.91 -21.38 1.48
N PHE A 29 -6.53 -21.17 2.64
CA PHE A 29 -6.64 -19.84 3.25
C PHE A 29 -5.27 -19.28 3.63
N PHE A 30 -4.42 -20.05 4.32
CA PHE A 30 -3.06 -19.61 4.67
C PHE A 30 -2.19 -19.32 3.45
N ASN A 31 -2.33 -20.11 2.37
CA ASN A 31 -1.64 -19.82 1.12
C ASN A 31 -2.10 -18.50 0.50
N ARG A 32 -3.41 -18.21 0.52
CA ARG A 32 -3.95 -16.91 0.05
C ARG A 32 -3.47 -15.76 0.94
N GLU A 33 -3.44 -15.96 2.26
CA GLU A 33 -2.95 -14.97 3.21
C GLU A 33 -1.47 -14.65 2.95
N ALA A 34 -0.63 -15.67 2.77
CA ALA A 34 0.77 -15.48 2.41
C ALA A 34 0.95 -14.74 1.07
N GLN A 35 0.12 -15.05 0.07
CA GLN A 35 0.11 -14.34 -1.21
C GLN A 35 -0.35 -12.89 -1.04
N ALA A 36 -1.37 -12.64 -0.22
CA ALA A 36 -1.86 -11.30 0.07
C ALA A 36 -0.79 -10.44 0.77
N VAL A 37 -0.10 -11.00 1.76
CA VAL A 37 1.01 -10.30 2.44
C VAL A 37 2.11 -9.91 1.45
N ARG A 38 2.53 -10.84 0.57
CA ARG A 38 3.49 -10.55 -0.50
C ARG A 38 2.96 -9.50 -1.47
N GLY A 39 1.68 -9.59 -1.84
CA GLY A 39 1.00 -8.60 -2.67
C GLY A 39 1.04 -7.20 -2.06
N MET A 40 0.70 -7.07 -0.76
CA MET A 40 0.78 -5.80 -0.05
C MET A 40 2.20 -5.24 0.02
N GLN A 41 3.20 -6.08 0.27
CA GLN A 41 4.61 -5.66 0.26
C GLN A 41 5.03 -5.14 -1.12
N ASN A 42 4.61 -5.81 -2.20
CA ASN A 42 4.91 -5.37 -3.55
C ASN A 42 4.22 -4.05 -3.89
N VAL A 43 2.97 -3.86 -3.46
CA VAL A 43 2.24 -2.58 -3.60
C VAL A 43 2.96 -1.46 -2.85
N ALA A 44 3.38 -1.71 -1.61
CA ALA A 44 4.12 -0.72 -0.80
C ALA A 44 5.47 -0.35 -1.42
N ARG A 45 6.23 -1.34 -1.91
CA ARG A 45 7.50 -1.10 -2.64
C ARG A 45 7.28 -0.31 -3.93
N GLY A 46 6.25 -0.65 -4.70
CA GLY A 46 5.88 0.06 -5.92
C GLY A 46 5.49 1.51 -5.65
N TYR A 47 4.77 1.76 -4.56
CA TYR A 47 4.42 3.10 -4.10
C TYR A 47 5.66 3.92 -3.73
N SER A 48 6.54 3.38 -2.88
CA SER A 48 7.78 4.04 -2.46
C SER A 48 8.67 4.37 -3.67
N LYS A 49 8.90 3.40 -4.56
CA LYS A 49 9.68 3.61 -5.80
C LYS A 49 9.04 4.67 -6.70
N GLY A 50 7.71 4.65 -6.81
CA GLY A 50 6.97 5.62 -7.60
C GLY A 50 7.11 7.05 -7.08
N ILE A 51 7.00 7.25 -5.76
CA ILE A 51 7.21 8.56 -5.14
C ILE A 51 8.64 9.03 -5.33
N SER A 52 9.63 8.17 -5.10
CA SER A 52 11.04 8.51 -5.30
C SER A 52 11.32 8.97 -6.74
N ASN A 53 10.79 8.26 -7.74
CA ASN A 53 10.95 8.63 -9.13
C ASN A 53 10.25 9.97 -9.46
N ASP A 54 9.04 10.18 -8.95
CA ASP A 54 8.31 11.43 -9.16
C ASP A 54 9.04 12.62 -8.51
N LEU A 55 9.59 12.43 -7.31
CA LEU A 55 10.37 13.43 -6.62
C LEU A 55 11.64 13.78 -7.40
N THR A 56 12.41 12.77 -7.82
CA THR A 56 13.62 12.96 -8.61
C THR A 56 13.33 13.73 -9.90
N ARG A 57 12.28 13.34 -10.62
CA ARG A 57 11.86 14.03 -11.85
C ARG A 57 11.44 15.46 -11.58
N ALA A 58 10.70 15.70 -10.51
CA ALA A 58 10.23 17.03 -10.15
C ALA A 58 11.40 17.96 -9.77
N ILE A 59 12.40 17.46 -9.00
CA ILE A 59 13.61 18.19 -8.67
C ILE A 59 14.39 18.53 -9.94
N TYR A 60 14.53 17.60 -10.88
CA TYR A 60 15.19 17.83 -12.15
C TYR A 60 14.49 18.93 -12.96
N VAL A 61 13.15 18.85 -13.12
CA VAL A 61 12.38 19.86 -13.87
C VAL A 61 12.50 21.22 -13.21
N ARG A 62 12.41 21.31 -11.87
CA ARG A 62 12.64 22.55 -11.13
C ARG A 62 14.03 23.12 -11.40
N GLY A 63 15.06 22.27 -11.35
CA GLY A 63 16.44 22.67 -11.62
C GLY A 63 16.61 23.21 -13.04
N GLN A 64 15.98 22.60 -14.04
CA GLN A 64 16.01 23.09 -15.42
C GLN A 64 15.30 24.44 -15.57
N ALA A 65 14.15 24.60 -14.93
CA ALA A 65 13.42 25.88 -14.94
C ALA A 65 14.23 27.01 -14.32
N LEU A 66 14.89 26.77 -13.19
CA LEU A 66 15.75 27.74 -12.52
C LEU A 66 16.97 28.11 -13.39
N LYS A 67 17.62 27.13 -14.03
CA LYS A 67 18.75 27.38 -14.94
C LYS A 67 18.34 28.19 -16.19
N ALA A 68 17.18 27.88 -16.76
CA ALA A 68 16.66 28.61 -17.90
C ALA A 68 16.36 30.07 -17.53
N TYR A 69 15.82 30.27 -16.32
CA TYR A 69 15.56 31.57 -15.77
C TYR A 69 16.87 32.36 -15.52
N GLU A 70 17.88 31.74 -14.89
CA GLU A 70 19.18 32.33 -14.62
C GLU A 70 19.87 32.79 -15.92
N LYS A 71 19.81 31.94 -16.98
CA LYS A 71 20.31 32.34 -18.31
C LYS A 71 19.57 33.53 -18.89
N GLY A 72 18.23 33.56 -18.79
CA GLY A 72 17.43 34.69 -19.25
C GLY A 72 17.73 35.96 -18.47
N PHE A 73 17.93 35.86 -17.15
CA PHE A 73 18.28 36.96 -16.28
C PHE A 73 19.70 37.53 -16.59
N THR A 74 20.71 36.66 -16.73
CA THR A 74 22.08 37.09 -17.09
C THR A 74 22.12 37.73 -18.45
N SER A 75 21.39 37.20 -19.44
CA SER A 75 21.28 37.80 -20.77
C SER A 75 20.62 39.16 -20.71
N TYR A 76 19.55 39.32 -19.92
CA TYR A 76 18.87 40.60 -19.74
C TYR A 76 19.72 41.62 -19.00
N MET A 77 20.49 41.22 -17.98
CA MET A 77 21.42 42.10 -17.26
C MET A 77 22.59 42.54 -18.18
N GLY A 78 23.12 41.65 -19.00
CA GLY A 78 24.16 41.99 -19.98
C GLY A 78 23.68 43.02 -21.01
N THR A 79 22.46 42.89 -21.53
CA THR A 79 21.89 43.87 -22.45
C THR A 79 21.60 45.19 -21.75
N LYS A 80 21.23 45.18 -20.47
CA LYS A 80 20.97 46.39 -19.69
C LYS A 80 22.20 47.11 -19.24
N GLU A 81 23.29 46.42 -18.97
CA GLU A 81 24.61 47.03 -18.73
C GLU A 81 25.19 47.70 -19.99
N LEU A 82 25.01 47.07 -21.16
CA LEU A 82 25.30 47.69 -22.44
C LEU A 82 24.47 48.96 -22.67
N ALA A 83 23.19 48.94 -22.40
CA ALA A 83 22.30 50.11 -22.48
C ALA A 83 22.70 51.21 -21.48
N LYS A 84 23.17 50.84 -20.26
CA LYS A 84 23.67 51.79 -19.26
C LYS A 84 25.00 52.42 -19.66
N SER A 85 25.88 51.70 -20.35
CA SER A 85 27.14 52.27 -20.86
C SER A 85 26.90 53.33 -21.95
N VAL A 86 25.75 53.22 -22.66
CA VAL A 86 25.29 54.21 -23.64
C VAL A 86 24.57 55.39 -22.99
N GLU A 87 23.88 55.19 -21.85
CA GLU A 87 23.11 56.19 -21.09
C GLU A 87 23.88 56.81 -19.90
N ALA A 88 25.16 56.53 -19.73
CA ALA A 88 25.95 56.91 -18.54
C ALA A 88 26.04 58.40 -18.21
N GLY A 89 25.24 59.23 -18.87
CA GLY A 89 25.00 60.65 -18.56
C GLY A 89 23.79 60.98 -17.75
N ARG A 90 22.82 60.05 -17.53
CA ARG A 90 21.51 60.34 -16.91
C ARG A 90 21.14 59.39 -15.78
N SER A 91 21.35 59.83 -14.56
CA SER A 91 20.66 59.46 -13.33
C SER A 91 20.95 58.04 -12.72
N ARG A 92 21.87 58.02 -11.69
CA ARG A 92 22.12 56.90 -10.76
C ARG A 92 20.87 56.38 -10.05
N THR A 93 19.85 57.17 -9.86
CA THR A 93 18.58 56.82 -9.17
C THR A 93 17.68 55.91 -10.00
N ALA A 94 17.61 56.07 -11.30
CA ALA A 94 16.81 55.20 -12.20
C ALA A 94 17.41 53.78 -12.28
N GLY A 95 18.75 53.64 -12.23
CA GLY A 95 19.42 52.36 -12.21
C GLY A 95 19.14 51.52 -10.93
N ARG A 96 19.09 52.18 -9.75
CA ARG A 96 18.76 51.50 -8.47
C ARG A 96 17.31 51.02 -8.43
N LYS A 97 16.35 51.85 -8.91
CA LYS A 97 14.93 51.44 -8.96
C LYS A 97 14.72 50.26 -9.91
N GLY A 98 15.38 50.27 -11.06
CA GLY A 98 15.33 49.16 -12.00
C GLY A 98 15.92 47.85 -11.45
N LEU A 99 17.03 47.92 -10.71
CA LEU A 99 17.64 46.76 -10.07
C LEU A 99 16.74 46.17 -8.98
N LEU A 100 16.13 47.02 -8.13
CA LEU A 100 15.19 46.59 -7.10
C LEU A 100 13.92 45.97 -7.69
N ALA A 101 13.40 46.50 -8.79
CA ALA A 101 12.26 45.90 -9.49
C ALA A 101 12.61 44.52 -10.07
N LEU A 102 13.81 44.34 -10.58
CA LEU A 102 14.32 43.07 -11.09
C LEU A 102 14.49 42.01 -9.99
N LEU A 103 15.09 42.39 -8.85
CA LEU A 103 15.25 41.50 -7.71
C LEU A 103 13.89 41.09 -7.13
N ARG A 104 12.92 41.98 -7.10
CA ARG A 104 11.53 41.64 -6.70
C ARG A 104 10.86 40.69 -7.69
N ALA A 105 11.02 40.93 -8.98
CA ALA A 105 10.48 40.04 -10.02
C ALA A 105 11.12 38.63 -9.94
N GLN A 106 12.43 38.57 -9.64
CA GLN A 106 13.14 37.30 -9.41
C GLN A 106 12.55 36.55 -8.22
N GLY A 107 12.43 37.20 -7.06
CA GLY A 107 11.85 36.58 -5.87
C GLY A 107 10.41 36.10 -6.06
N ALA A 108 9.59 36.87 -6.78
CA ALA A 108 8.24 36.49 -7.12
C ALA A 108 8.20 35.24 -8.02
N LEU A 109 9.11 35.13 -8.98
CA LEU A 109 9.17 34.01 -9.91
C LEU A 109 9.70 32.73 -9.23
N GLU A 110 10.71 32.85 -8.38
CA GLU A 110 11.20 31.74 -7.55
C GLU A 110 10.10 31.23 -6.62
N ASN A 111 9.30 32.11 -6.03
CA ASN A 111 8.16 31.77 -5.19
C ASN A 111 7.06 31.06 -5.99
N SER A 112 6.73 31.53 -7.18
CA SER A 112 5.71 30.91 -8.03
C SER A 112 6.16 29.51 -8.49
N VAL A 113 7.41 29.33 -8.91
CA VAL A 113 7.97 28.01 -9.28
C VAL A 113 7.96 27.07 -8.08
N SER A 114 8.28 27.55 -6.88
CA SER A 114 8.27 26.74 -5.67
C SER A 114 6.86 26.35 -5.25
N GLN A 115 5.90 27.23 -5.35
CA GLN A 115 4.47 26.94 -5.06
C GLN A 115 3.89 25.94 -6.06
N GLU A 116 4.16 26.13 -7.35
CA GLU A 116 3.70 25.22 -8.40
C GLU A 116 4.32 23.83 -8.26
N PHE A 117 5.60 23.76 -7.91
CA PHE A 117 6.29 22.53 -7.57
C PHE A 117 5.61 21.80 -6.39
N GLY A 118 5.35 22.52 -5.29
CA GLY A 118 4.69 21.97 -4.11
C GLY A 118 3.28 21.44 -4.42
N ALA A 119 2.47 22.22 -5.14
CA ALA A 119 1.11 21.83 -5.52
C ALA A 119 1.11 20.60 -6.46
N ASN A 120 2.02 20.53 -7.41
CA ASN A 120 2.15 19.39 -8.32
C ASN A 120 2.62 18.13 -7.60
N MET A 121 3.58 18.25 -6.67
CA MET A 121 4.03 17.13 -5.85
C MET A 121 2.92 16.63 -4.95
N HIS A 122 2.16 17.51 -4.32
CA HIS A 122 1.03 17.13 -3.46
C HIS A 122 -0.05 16.38 -4.24
N ARG A 123 -0.43 16.85 -5.43
CA ARG A 123 -1.39 16.16 -6.31
C ARG A 123 -0.91 14.76 -6.71
N ARG A 124 0.35 14.61 -7.11
CA ARG A 124 0.94 13.31 -7.48
C ARG A 124 1.00 12.36 -6.29
N TYR A 125 1.40 12.85 -5.11
CA TYR A 125 1.42 12.07 -3.88
C TYR A 125 0.02 11.54 -3.54
N ARG A 126 -1.00 12.40 -3.58
CA ARG A 126 -2.39 12.03 -3.32
C ARG A 126 -2.90 10.98 -4.30
N SER A 127 -2.69 11.19 -5.58
CA SER A 127 -3.08 10.23 -6.62
C SER A 127 -2.41 8.86 -6.43
N ARG A 128 -1.13 8.82 -6.09
CA ARG A 128 -0.43 7.56 -5.80
C ARG A 128 -0.92 6.89 -4.52
N LEU A 129 -1.26 7.66 -3.50
CA LEU A 129 -1.84 7.13 -2.26
C LEU A 129 -3.18 6.45 -2.53
N GLU A 130 -4.05 7.11 -3.29
CA GLU A 130 -5.35 6.56 -3.71
C GLU A 130 -5.18 5.26 -4.52
N GLN A 131 -4.24 5.24 -5.46
CA GLN A 131 -3.91 4.02 -6.23
C GLN A 131 -3.37 2.89 -5.35
N MET A 132 -2.55 3.20 -4.36
CA MET A 132 -2.05 2.23 -3.40
C MET A 132 -3.18 1.65 -2.57
N GLN A 133 -4.05 2.49 -2.02
CA GLN A 133 -5.21 2.08 -1.23
C GLN A 133 -6.16 1.18 -2.04
N ALA A 134 -6.46 1.56 -3.28
CA ALA A 134 -7.29 0.74 -4.17
C ALA A 134 -6.68 -0.65 -4.44
N LYS A 135 -5.37 -0.72 -4.68
CA LYS A 135 -4.66 -1.99 -4.87
C LYS A 135 -4.63 -2.83 -3.58
N GLN A 136 -4.43 -2.21 -2.42
CA GLN A 136 -4.48 -2.91 -1.13
C GLN A 136 -5.87 -3.47 -0.86
N ALA A 137 -6.93 -2.71 -1.11
CA ALA A 137 -8.31 -3.18 -0.98
C ALA A 137 -8.58 -4.38 -1.90
N GLY A 138 -8.08 -4.35 -3.14
CA GLY A 138 -8.18 -5.49 -4.07
C GLY A 138 -7.48 -6.75 -3.54
N VAL A 139 -6.32 -6.61 -2.92
CA VAL A 139 -5.58 -7.74 -2.33
C VAL A 139 -6.32 -8.31 -1.11
N ILE A 140 -6.88 -7.45 -0.25
CA ILE A 140 -7.66 -7.87 0.93
C ILE A 140 -8.92 -8.60 0.52
N ASN A 141 -9.64 -8.11 -0.50
CA ASN A 141 -10.86 -8.76 -1.00
C ASN A 141 -10.61 -10.17 -1.57
N GLN A 142 -9.39 -10.50 -1.99
CA GLN A 142 -9.03 -11.83 -2.46
C GLN A 142 -8.80 -12.86 -1.34
N LEU A 143 -8.66 -12.43 -0.08
CA LEU A 143 -8.45 -13.32 1.06
C LEU A 143 -9.65 -14.26 1.29
N GLY A 144 -10.86 -13.77 1.08
CA GLY A 144 -12.06 -14.52 1.38
C GLY A 144 -12.31 -14.69 2.88
N VAL A 145 -13.23 -15.58 3.23
CA VAL A 145 -13.61 -15.87 4.61
C VAL A 145 -12.67 -16.93 5.18
N ARG A 146 -12.24 -16.73 6.43
CA ARG A 146 -11.47 -17.74 7.17
C ARG A 146 -12.31 -18.98 7.40
N PRO A 147 -11.82 -20.19 7.12
CA PRO A 147 -12.58 -21.41 7.36
C PRO A 147 -12.78 -21.66 8.85
N GLU A 148 -14.01 -22.00 9.22
CA GLU A 148 -14.36 -22.38 10.58
C GLU A 148 -14.54 -23.90 10.67
N TYR A 149 -14.11 -24.51 11.78
CA TYR A 149 -14.24 -25.97 11.96
C TYR A 149 -15.72 -26.40 12.07
N GLY A 150 -16.57 -25.49 12.48
CA GLY A 150 -18.01 -25.73 12.70
C GLY A 150 -18.29 -26.65 13.91
N ALA A 151 -19.54 -27.11 14.05
CA ALA A 151 -19.93 -27.93 15.18
C ALA A 151 -19.15 -29.26 15.23
N PRO A 152 -18.76 -29.74 16.41
CA PRO A 152 -18.09 -31.04 16.57
C PRO A 152 -19.00 -32.20 16.15
N VAL A 153 -18.40 -33.26 15.59
CA VAL A 153 -19.12 -34.51 15.32
C VAL A 153 -19.23 -35.27 16.61
N LEU A 154 -20.44 -35.44 17.12
CA LEU A 154 -20.71 -36.23 18.31
C LEU A 154 -20.51 -37.71 18.01
N MET A 155 -19.67 -38.39 18.79
CA MET A 155 -19.53 -39.82 18.71
C MET A 155 -20.56 -40.49 19.64
N PRO A 156 -21.22 -41.58 19.20
CA PRO A 156 -22.08 -42.36 20.06
C PRO A 156 -21.32 -42.86 21.29
N PRO A 157 -21.98 -42.90 22.47
CA PRO A 157 -21.34 -43.37 23.69
C PRO A 157 -20.82 -44.81 23.52
N THR A 158 -19.74 -45.15 24.18
CA THR A 158 -19.27 -46.51 24.26
C THR A 158 -20.14 -47.23 25.31
N ASP A 159 -20.88 -48.26 24.90
CA ASP A 159 -21.65 -49.13 25.82
C ASP A 159 -20.69 -49.98 26.68
N ARG A 160 -19.83 -49.33 27.45
CA ARG A 160 -19.01 -50.05 28.46
C ARG A 160 -19.82 -50.53 29.64
N LEU A 161 -21.01 -49.97 29.86
CA LEU A 161 -21.90 -50.34 30.92
C LEU A 161 -22.70 -51.63 30.62
N SER A 162 -23.03 -51.92 29.36
CA SER A 162 -23.71 -53.15 28.99
C SER A 162 -22.84 -54.38 29.14
N GLY A 163 -21.52 -54.27 28.86
CA GLY A 163 -20.56 -55.33 29.08
C GLY A 163 -20.31 -55.65 30.57
N ALA A 164 -20.27 -54.63 31.41
CA ALA A 164 -20.10 -54.78 32.85
C ALA A 164 -21.31 -55.44 33.54
N LEU A 165 -22.54 -55.07 33.10
CA LEU A 165 -23.77 -55.66 33.59
C LEU A 165 -23.97 -57.12 33.16
N SER A 166 -23.50 -57.52 31.94
CA SER A 166 -23.60 -58.88 31.49
C SER A 166 -22.60 -59.82 32.23
N ILE A 167 -21.43 -59.29 32.61
CA ILE A 167 -20.44 -60.04 33.42
C ILE A 167 -20.97 -60.18 34.85
N ALA A 168 -21.61 -59.17 35.45
CA ALA A 168 -22.17 -59.24 36.79
C ALA A 168 -23.35 -60.21 36.87
N SER A 169 -24.17 -60.36 35.83
CA SER A 169 -25.24 -61.34 35.79
C SER A 169 -24.76 -62.80 35.62
N GLN A 170 -23.61 -63.01 34.99
CA GLN A 170 -23.00 -64.37 34.86
C GLN A 170 -22.29 -64.83 36.12
N VAL A 171 -21.88 -63.94 37.00
CA VAL A 171 -21.20 -64.28 38.27
C VAL A 171 -22.21 -64.56 39.39
N MET A 172 -23.50 -64.17 39.23
CA MET A 172 -24.57 -64.37 40.22
C MET A 172 -25.48 -65.54 39.87
N SER A 173 -25.26 -66.28 38.83
CA SER A 173 -25.95 -67.52 38.47
C SER A 173 -25.05 -68.74 38.74
#